data_77c53d3e63c77f57ad67f2a630dc08b5
#
_entry.id   77c53d3e63c77f57ad67f2a630dc08b5
#
_cell.length_a   1.000
_cell.length_b   1.000
_cell.length_c   1.000
_cell.angle_alpha   90.00
_cell.angle_beta   90.00
_cell.angle_gamma   90.00
#
_symmetry.space_group_name_H-M   'P 1'
#
loop_
_entity.id
_entity.type
_entity.pdbx_description
1 polymer ?
#
loop_
_entity_poly.entity_id
_entity_poly.type
_entity_poly.pdbx_seq_one_letter_code
_entity_poly.pdbx_strand_id
1 'polypeptide(L)'
;MSPAIALAFLPLVVTLLVRYRHHFKLLVRTVLLRSFRDCLSGLRIEERAFSYVLTHALPGDPGHILTTLDHWSSHCEYLSHMGPVKGQIVMRLVEEKAPACVLELGTFCGYSTLLIARALPPGSRLLTVERDPRTAAVAEKLIRLAGFDEHMVELITGSSEEVIPKLRAQHQVSRADLVLLAHRPRYYLRDLQLLEALALLPAGAIVLADHVLFPGAPRFLQYAKSCGRYRCRLHHTGLPDFPAIKDGIAQLTFAGPG
;
A
#
# COMPACT_ATOMS: atom_id res chain seq x y z
N MET A 1 -13.72 23.43 -35.43
CA MET A 1 -14.77 22.38 -35.51
C MET A 1 -16.12 23.07 -35.64
N SER A 2 -16.97 22.64 -36.57
CA SER A 2 -18.31 23.24 -36.70
C SER A 2 -19.16 22.84 -35.46
N PRO A 3 -20.06 23.72 -35.00
CA PRO A 3 -20.94 23.43 -33.83
C PRO A 3 -21.78 22.17 -34.04
N ALA A 4 -22.12 21.82 -35.28
CA ALA A 4 -22.84 20.60 -35.62
C ALA A 4 -22.05 19.30 -35.31
N ILE A 5 -20.74 19.31 -35.54
CA ILE A 5 -19.87 18.17 -35.19
C ILE A 5 -19.77 18.02 -33.69
N ALA A 6 -19.63 19.11 -32.94
CA ALA A 6 -19.60 19.07 -31.46
C ALA A 6 -20.92 18.52 -30.88
N LEU A 7 -22.07 18.89 -31.43
CA LEU A 7 -23.37 18.37 -30.99
C LEU A 7 -23.55 16.88 -31.29
N ALA A 8 -23.03 16.37 -32.43
CA ALA A 8 -23.09 14.96 -32.78
C ALA A 8 -22.30 14.05 -31.81
N PHE A 9 -21.20 14.56 -31.19
CA PHE A 9 -20.41 13.82 -30.22
C PHE A 9 -20.92 13.94 -28.78
N LEU A 10 -21.85 14.87 -28.50
CA LEU A 10 -22.37 15.11 -27.15
C LEU A 10 -22.96 13.84 -26.49
N PRO A 11 -23.80 13.02 -27.16
CA PRO A 11 -24.33 11.80 -26.56
C PRO A 11 -23.23 10.79 -26.18
N LEU A 12 -22.20 10.65 -27.02
CA LEU A 12 -21.08 9.78 -26.75
C LEU A 12 -20.28 10.26 -25.51
N VAL A 13 -19.99 11.55 -25.44
CA VAL A 13 -19.29 12.15 -24.31
C VAL A 13 -20.09 11.98 -23.02
N VAL A 14 -21.40 12.25 -23.04
CA VAL A 14 -22.28 12.05 -21.89
C VAL A 14 -22.29 10.58 -21.44
N THR A 15 -22.42 9.65 -22.40
CA THR A 15 -22.39 8.21 -22.11
C THR A 15 -21.06 7.79 -21.46
N LEU A 16 -19.93 8.27 -21.98
CA LEU A 16 -18.61 8.01 -21.39
C LEU A 16 -18.47 8.60 -19.99
N LEU A 17 -18.92 9.84 -19.78
CA LEU A 17 -18.90 10.49 -18.49
C LEU A 17 -19.75 9.75 -17.44
N VAL A 18 -20.96 9.30 -17.83
CA VAL A 18 -21.82 8.51 -16.96
C VAL A 18 -21.19 7.15 -16.66
N ARG A 19 -20.68 6.45 -17.67
CA ARG A 19 -20.06 5.13 -17.54
C ARG A 19 -18.80 5.16 -16.65
N TYR A 20 -17.96 6.18 -16.82
CA TYR A 20 -16.69 6.33 -16.10
C TYR A 20 -16.74 7.35 -14.96
N ARG A 21 -17.94 7.74 -14.48
CA ARG A 21 -18.12 8.77 -13.45
C ARG A 21 -17.26 8.56 -12.19
N HIS A 22 -17.06 7.32 -11.77
CA HIS A 22 -16.24 7.01 -10.59
C HIS A 22 -14.75 7.23 -10.85
N HIS A 23 -14.25 6.85 -12.02
CA HIS A 23 -12.87 7.11 -12.44
C HIS A 23 -12.62 8.61 -12.60
N PHE A 24 -13.58 9.33 -13.16
CA PHE A 24 -13.50 10.79 -13.30
C PHE A 24 -13.48 11.48 -11.92
N LYS A 25 -14.35 11.07 -11.00
CA LYS A 25 -14.33 11.55 -9.61
C LYS A 25 -12.99 11.26 -8.91
N LEU A 26 -12.46 10.06 -9.09
CA LEU A 26 -11.15 9.68 -8.56
C LEU A 26 -10.05 10.60 -9.12
N LEU A 27 -10.02 10.80 -10.45
CA LEU A 27 -9.05 11.68 -11.11
C LEU A 27 -9.12 13.13 -10.57
N VAL A 28 -10.33 13.66 -10.44
CA VAL A 28 -10.52 15.02 -9.86
C VAL A 28 -9.99 15.09 -8.43
N ARG A 29 -10.31 14.09 -7.58
CA ARG A 29 -9.85 14.09 -6.17
C ARG A 29 -8.33 13.90 -6.06
N THR A 30 -7.74 13.00 -6.87
CA THR A 30 -6.33 12.63 -6.76
C THR A 30 -5.37 13.59 -7.48
N VAL A 31 -5.83 14.31 -8.49
CA VAL A 31 -4.97 15.21 -9.27
C VAL A 31 -5.36 16.67 -9.04
N LEU A 32 -6.58 17.07 -9.42
CA LEU A 32 -6.94 18.49 -9.42
C LEU A 32 -7.07 19.04 -7.99
N LEU A 33 -7.89 18.42 -7.14
CA LEU A 33 -8.11 18.89 -5.78
C LEU A 33 -6.85 18.75 -4.92
N ARG A 34 -6.09 17.69 -5.12
CA ARG A 34 -4.82 17.50 -4.42
C ARG A 34 -3.82 18.59 -4.78
N SER A 35 -3.54 18.82 -6.08
CA SER A 35 -2.61 19.87 -6.51
C SER A 35 -3.02 21.25 -6.04
N PHE A 36 -4.32 21.56 -6.05
CA PHE A 36 -4.85 22.80 -5.55
C PHE A 36 -4.61 22.98 -4.03
N ARG A 37 -4.87 21.93 -3.25
CA ARG A 37 -4.64 21.94 -1.80
C ARG A 37 -3.16 22.00 -1.44
N ASP A 38 -2.31 21.28 -2.16
CA ASP A 38 -0.86 21.33 -1.99
C ASP A 38 -0.34 22.74 -2.23
N CYS A 39 -0.86 23.44 -3.25
CA CYS A 39 -0.51 24.83 -3.54
C CYS A 39 -0.99 25.82 -2.45
N LEU A 40 -2.23 25.65 -1.96
CA LEU A 40 -2.80 26.54 -0.94
C LEU A 40 -2.16 26.38 0.44
N SER A 41 -1.90 25.14 0.85
CA SER A 41 -1.41 24.86 2.21
C SER A 41 0.12 24.85 2.30
N GLY A 42 0.83 24.68 1.19
CA GLY A 42 2.27 24.41 1.17
C GLY A 42 2.66 23.05 1.77
N LEU A 43 1.68 22.26 2.20
CA LEU A 43 1.85 20.95 2.82
C LEU A 43 1.48 19.84 1.84
N ARG A 44 2.19 18.72 1.90
CA ARG A 44 1.82 17.50 1.18
C ARG A 44 0.64 16.80 1.87
N ILE A 45 -0.03 15.91 1.13
CA ILE A 45 -1.20 15.18 1.63
C ILE A 45 -0.90 14.38 2.89
N GLU A 46 0.26 13.71 2.97
CA GLU A 46 0.68 12.95 4.15
C GLU A 46 0.89 13.85 5.38
N GLU A 47 1.40 15.07 5.18
CA GLU A 47 1.60 16.05 6.26
C GLU A 47 0.24 16.56 6.79
N ARG A 48 -0.72 16.81 5.88
CA ARG A 48 -2.09 17.21 6.27
C ARG A 48 -2.82 16.09 6.99
N ALA A 49 -2.70 14.84 6.50
CA ALA A 49 -3.27 13.67 7.15
C ALA A 49 -2.70 13.49 8.56
N PHE A 50 -1.39 13.61 8.72
CA PHE A 50 -0.74 13.53 10.02
C PHE A 50 -1.18 14.64 10.98
N SER A 51 -1.29 15.90 10.49
CA SER A 51 -1.79 17.00 11.29
C SER A 51 -3.22 16.76 11.80
N TYR A 52 -4.06 16.14 10.97
CA TYR A 52 -5.40 15.75 11.38
C TYR A 52 -5.36 14.64 12.46
N VAL A 53 -4.52 13.63 12.27
CA VAL A 53 -4.34 12.56 13.26
C VAL A 53 -3.89 13.12 14.62
N LEU A 54 -2.93 14.05 14.63
CA LEU A 54 -2.45 14.69 15.87
C LEU A 54 -3.54 15.36 16.68
N THR A 55 -4.59 15.87 16.01
CA THR A 55 -5.67 16.61 16.68
C THR A 55 -6.89 15.75 17.00
N HIS A 56 -7.04 14.58 16.38
CA HIS A 56 -8.27 13.76 16.49
C HIS A 56 -8.02 12.34 16.99
N ALA A 57 -6.80 11.81 16.91
CA ALA A 57 -6.52 10.47 17.36
C ALA A 57 -5.97 10.42 18.79
N LEU A 58 -6.12 9.28 19.44
CA LEU A 58 -5.53 9.00 20.74
C LEU A 58 -4.11 8.47 20.54
N PRO A 59 -3.06 9.14 21.07
CA PRO A 59 -1.70 8.63 21.06
C PRO A 59 -1.61 7.27 21.74
N GLY A 60 -0.79 6.36 21.20
CA GLY A 60 -0.63 5.01 21.75
C GLY A 60 -1.76 4.04 21.39
N ASP A 61 -2.77 4.49 20.64
CA ASP A 61 -3.86 3.62 20.13
C ASP A 61 -3.79 3.52 18.60
N PRO A 62 -3.11 2.50 18.05
CA PRO A 62 -3.01 2.31 16.61
C PRO A 62 -4.37 2.05 15.94
N GLY A 63 -5.33 1.47 16.66
CA GLY A 63 -6.68 1.26 16.16
C GLY A 63 -7.42 2.57 15.94
N HIS A 64 -7.36 3.48 16.91
CA HIS A 64 -7.97 4.80 16.81
C HIS A 64 -7.28 5.67 15.74
N ILE A 65 -5.95 5.56 15.60
CA ILE A 65 -5.20 6.25 14.54
C ILE A 65 -5.66 5.78 13.16
N LEU A 66 -5.81 4.48 12.94
CA LEU A 66 -6.28 3.91 11.68
C LEU A 66 -7.69 4.38 11.32
N THR A 67 -8.63 4.33 12.28
CA THR A 67 -10.00 4.83 12.06
C THR A 67 -10.05 6.32 11.79
N THR A 68 -9.16 7.10 12.41
CA THR A 68 -9.02 8.55 12.16
C THR A 68 -8.50 8.81 10.74
N LEU A 69 -7.54 8.03 10.24
CA LEU A 69 -7.07 8.11 8.85
C LEU A 69 -8.16 7.74 7.84
N ASP A 70 -8.93 6.68 8.12
CA ASP A 70 -10.07 6.27 7.29
C ASP A 70 -11.14 7.37 7.24
N HIS A 71 -11.46 7.98 8.39
CA HIS A 71 -12.38 9.11 8.46
C HIS A 71 -11.88 10.30 7.65
N TRP A 72 -10.60 10.66 7.80
CA TRP A 72 -10.00 11.75 7.05
C TRP A 72 -10.03 11.49 5.54
N SER A 73 -9.68 10.28 5.10
CA SER A 73 -9.70 9.91 3.68
C SER A 73 -11.09 10.06 3.06
N SER A 74 -12.12 9.60 3.77
CA SER A 74 -13.49 9.61 3.25
C SER A 74 -14.15 11.00 3.27
N HIS A 75 -13.89 11.83 4.30
CA HIS A 75 -14.60 13.09 4.55
C HIS A 75 -13.79 14.34 4.18
N CYS A 76 -12.45 14.30 4.28
CA CYS A 76 -11.62 15.48 4.06
C CYS A 76 -10.91 15.43 2.71
N GLU A 77 -9.99 14.48 2.54
CA GLU A 77 -9.18 14.37 1.33
C GLU A 77 -8.80 12.92 1.05
N TYR A 78 -9.07 12.43 -0.16
CA TYR A 78 -8.79 11.05 -0.54
C TYR A 78 -7.32 10.69 -0.37
N LEU A 79 -7.05 9.79 0.57
CA LEU A 79 -5.74 9.20 0.80
C LEU A 79 -5.67 7.85 0.07
N SER A 80 -4.74 7.73 -0.89
CA SER A 80 -4.56 6.47 -1.61
C SER A 80 -3.87 5.44 -0.71
N HIS A 81 -4.60 4.91 0.26
CA HIS A 81 -4.16 3.88 1.20
C HIS A 81 -4.94 2.59 0.99
N MET A 82 -4.55 1.55 1.70
CA MET A 82 -5.17 0.22 1.60
C MET A 82 -6.65 0.21 1.98
N GLY A 83 -7.04 1.00 2.98
CA GLY A 83 -8.38 1.09 3.54
C GLY A 83 -8.79 -0.12 4.38
N PRO A 84 -9.93 -0.03 5.09
CA PRO A 84 -10.31 -1.02 6.11
C PRO A 84 -10.61 -2.40 5.53
N VAL A 85 -11.23 -2.51 4.34
CA VAL A 85 -11.60 -3.80 3.76
C VAL A 85 -10.38 -4.64 3.41
N LYS A 86 -9.40 -4.07 2.70
CA LYS A 86 -8.15 -4.74 2.38
C LYS A 86 -7.28 -4.92 3.63
N GLY A 87 -7.31 -3.93 4.52
CA GLY A 87 -6.61 -3.99 5.81
C GLY A 87 -7.01 -5.19 6.66
N GLN A 88 -8.30 -5.52 6.74
CA GLN A 88 -8.79 -6.72 7.44
C GLN A 88 -8.26 -8.02 6.83
N ILE A 89 -8.12 -8.08 5.49
CA ILE A 89 -7.53 -9.24 4.81
C ILE A 89 -6.06 -9.40 5.21
N VAL A 90 -5.30 -8.30 5.18
CA VAL A 90 -3.88 -8.31 5.56
C VAL A 90 -3.70 -8.70 7.02
N MET A 91 -4.43 -8.06 7.94
CA MET A 91 -4.36 -8.38 9.38
C MET A 91 -4.61 -9.86 9.65
N ARG A 92 -5.71 -10.41 9.12
CA ARG A 92 -6.02 -11.83 9.28
C ARG A 92 -4.88 -12.73 8.77
N LEU A 93 -4.29 -12.42 7.61
CA LEU A 93 -3.19 -13.20 7.06
C LEU A 93 -1.90 -13.07 7.88
N VAL A 94 -1.66 -11.92 8.51
CA VAL A 94 -0.56 -11.74 9.48
C VAL A 94 -0.80 -12.58 10.73
N GLU A 95 -2.01 -12.54 11.31
CA GLU A 95 -2.40 -13.33 12.47
C GLU A 95 -2.30 -14.85 12.20
N GLU A 96 -2.86 -15.32 11.07
CA GLU A 96 -2.81 -16.74 10.66
C GLU A 96 -1.38 -17.22 10.39
N LYS A 97 -0.53 -16.37 9.80
CA LYS A 97 0.85 -16.73 9.47
C LYS A 97 1.76 -16.63 10.69
N ALA A 98 1.47 -15.72 11.63
CA ALA A 98 2.32 -15.39 12.78
C ALA A 98 3.82 -15.21 12.38
N PRO A 99 4.14 -14.28 11.46
CA PRO A 99 5.50 -14.16 10.91
C PRO A 99 6.46 -13.60 11.94
N ALA A 100 7.69 -14.11 12.00
CA ALA A 100 8.75 -13.54 12.82
C ALA A 100 9.37 -12.28 12.19
N CYS A 101 9.41 -12.23 10.85
CA CYS A 101 9.94 -11.10 10.10
C CYS A 101 9.02 -10.74 8.93
N VAL A 102 8.61 -9.47 8.90
CA VAL A 102 7.81 -8.89 7.81
C VAL A 102 8.61 -7.82 7.10
N LEU A 103 8.54 -7.82 5.78
CA LEU A 103 9.07 -6.76 4.92
C LEU A 103 7.92 -6.06 4.20
N GLU A 104 7.78 -4.77 4.40
CA GLU A 104 6.85 -3.91 3.66
C GLU A 104 7.61 -3.03 2.67
N LEU A 105 7.21 -3.06 1.41
CA LEU A 105 7.75 -2.17 0.37
C LEU A 105 6.69 -1.13 0.01
N GLY A 106 6.90 0.10 0.48
CA GLY A 106 5.98 1.23 0.35
C GLY A 106 5.23 1.52 1.65
N THR A 107 5.84 2.33 2.51
CA THR A 107 5.28 2.78 3.79
C THR A 107 4.20 3.85 3.58
N PHE A 108 4.45 4.79 2.67
CA PHE A 108 3.64 6.01 2.50
C PHE A 108 3.44 6.72 3.84
N CYS A 109 2.20 6.93 4.29
CA CYS A 109 1.93 7.54 5.61
C CYS A 109 1.91 6.52 6.78
N GLY A 110 2.23 5.22 6.54
CA GLY A 110 2.31 4.22 7.60
C GLY A 110 0.99 3.47 7.89
N TYR A 111 -0.06 3.63 7.09
CA TYR A 111 -1.34 2.97 7.34
C TYR A 111 -1.23 1.44 7.39
N SER A 112 -0.67 0.81 6.36
CA SER A 112 -0.46 -0.65 6.32
C SER A 112 0.58 -1.11 7.33
N THR A 113 1.58 -0.27 7.60
CA THR A 113 2.57 -0.51 8.66
C THR A 113 1.90 -0.69 10.03
N LEU A 114 0.99 0.24 10.41
CA LEU A 114 0.24 0.15 11.66
C LEU A 114 -0.69 -1.06 11.71
N LEU A 115 -1.35 -1.39 10.59
CA LEU A 115 -2.18 -2.60 10.48
C LEU A 115 -1.39 -3.87 10.75
N ILE A 116 -0.21 -3.99 10.13
CA ILE A 116 0.66 -5.15 10.31
C ILE A 116 1.21 -5.17 11.73
N ALA A 117 1.81 -4.07 12.20
CA ALA A 117 2.46 -4.00 13.50
C ALA A 117 1.54 -4.42 14.65
N ARG A 118 0.26 -3.97 14.63
CA ARG A 118 -0.71 -4.36 15.68
C ARG A 118 -1.14 -5.83 15.65
N ALA A 119 -0.95 -6.52 14.51
CA ALA A 119 -1.31 -7.93 14.32
C ALA A 119 -0.12 -8.88 14.51
N LEU A 120 1.09 -8.34 14.65
CA LEU A 120 2.30 -9.15 14.82
C LEU A 120 2.36 -9.80 16.21
N PRO A 121 2.85 -11.04 16.29
CA PRO A 121 3.15 -11.66 17.57
C PRO A 121 4.32 -10.95 18.29
N PRO A 122 4.38 -11.03 19.63
CA PRO A 122 5.51 -10.48 20.39
C PRO A 122 6.86 -11.01 19.92
N GLY A 123 7.86 -10.13 19.82
CA GLY A 123 9.21 -10.46 19.36
C GLY A 123 9.37 -10.49 17.83
N SER A 124 8.32 -10.26 17.06
CA SER A 124 8.41 -10.12 15.61
C SER A 124 8.94 -8.74 15.21
N ARG A 125 9.53 -8.67 14.02
CA ARG A 125 10.04 -7.41 13.45
C ARG A 125 9.32 -7.10 12.13
N LEU A 126 9.01 -5.82 11.94
CA LEU A 126 8.52 -5.26 10.69
C LEU A 126 9.55 -4.25 10.16
N LEU A 127 10.08 -4.53 8.97
CA LEU A 127 10.88 -3.57 8.23
C LEU A 127 9.99 -2.95 7.16
N THR A 128 9.92 -1.63 7.12
CA THR A 128 9.12 -0.91 6.13
C THR A 128 10.02 0.07 5.34
N VAL A 129 9.85 0.08 4.02
CA VAL A 129 10.74 0.81 3.11
C VAL A 129 9.95 1.92 2.42
N GLU A 130 10.41 3.17 2.57
CA GLU A 130 9.84 4.33 1.90
C GLU A 130 10.92 5.08 1.11
N ARG A 131 10.61 5.35 -0.14
CA ARG A 131 11.57 5.97 -1.06
C ARG A 131 11.76 7.46 -0.82
N ASP A 132 10.66 8.18 -0.53
CA ASP A 132 10.68 9.64 -0.36
C ASP A 132 11.02 9.98 1.10
N PRO A 133 12.15 10.66 1.39
CA PRO A 133 12.55 10.95 2.76
C PRO A 133 11.57 11.88 3.49
N ARG A 134 10.83 12.75 2.79
CA ARG A 134 9.80 13.60 3.43
C ARG A 134 8.61 12.78 3.86
N THR A 135 8.14 11.88 3.00
CA THR A 135 7.07 10.94 3.32
C THR A 135 7.48 9.98 4.44
N ALA A 136 8.72 9.45 4.39
CA ALA A 136 9.29 8.61 5.44
C ALA A 136 9.29 9.31 6.81
N ALA A 137 9.68 10.59 6.86
CA ALA A 137 9.68 11.37 8.11
C ALA A 137 8.28 11.55 8.72
N VAL A 138 7.23 11.62 7.88
CA VAL A 138 5.84 11.68 8.36
C VAL A 138 5.40 10.31 8.86
N ALA A 139 5.70 9.25 8.12
CA ALA A 139 5.38 7.87 8.51
C ALA A 139 6.05 7.50 9.84
N GLU A 140 7.32 7.86 10.01
CA GLU A 140 8.06 7.63 11.27
C GLU A 140 7.33 8.26 12.46
N LYS A 141 6.93 9.52 12.35
CA LYS A 141 6.16 10.21 13.39
C LYS A 141 4.84 9.51 13.71
N LEU A 142 4.13 9.02 12.67
CA LEU A 142 2.88 8.32 12.86
C LEU A 142 3.07 6.97 13.54
N ILE A 143 4.11 6.22 13.17
CA ILE A 143 4.48 4.92 13.78
C ILE A 143 4.81 5.11 15.26
N ARG A 144 5.62 6.14 15.61
CA ARG A 144 5.95 6.45 17.02
C ARG A 144 4.74 6.95 17.80
N LEU A 145 3.88 7.78 17.18
CA LEU A 145 2.61 8.20 17.79
C LEU A 145 1.71 7.03 18.14
N ALA A 146 1.73 5.97 17.33
CA ALA A 146 0.98 4.73 17.56
C ALA A 146 1.57 3.84 18.67
N GLY A 147 2.75 4.18 19.22
CA GLY A 147 3.40 3.47 20.31
C GLY A 147 4.36 2.37 19.88
N PHE A 148 4.67 2.23 18.60
CA PHE A 148 5.65 1.25 18.11
C PHE A 148 7.05 1.83 18.14
N ASP A 149 7.99 1.09 18.73
CA ASP A 149 9.40 1.44 18.80
C ASP A 149 10.20 0.94 17.58
N GLU A 150 11.49 1.30 17.54
CA GLU A 150 12.39 0.93 16.43
C GLU A 150 12.74 -0.57 16.43
N HIS A 151 12.63 -1.25 17.58
CA HIS A 151 12.90 -2.68 17.67
C HIS A 151 11.80 -3.49 16.99
N MET A 152 10.55 -3.01 17.06
CA MET A 152 9.42 -3.66 16.44
C MET A 152 9.21 -3.19 15.01
N VAL A 153 9.29 -1.88 14.73
CA VAL A 153 9.06 -1.29 13.40
C VAL A 153 10.26 -0.43 13.00
N GLU A 154 11.06 -0.96 12.09
CA GLU A 154 12.20 -0.27 11.49
C GLU A 154 11.79 0.34 10.15
N LEU A 155 11.84 1.69 10.04
CA LEU A 155 11.59 2.39 8.80
C LEU A 155 12.92 2.67 8.09
N ILE A 156 13.02 2.23 6.85
CA ILE A 156 14.22 2.37 6.01
C ILE A 156 13.90 3.34 4.87
N THR A 157 14.64 4.44 4.81
CA THR A 157 14.51 5.39 3.70
C THR A 157 15.36 4.96 2.52
N GLY A 158 14.74 4.71 1.37
CA GLY A 158 15.41 4.31 0.14
C GLY A 158 14.49 3.64 -0.86
N SER A 159 14.98 3.36 -2.05
CA SER A 159 14.23 2.58 -3.04
C SER A 159 14.31 1.08 -2.72
N SER A 160 13.27 0.32 -3.06
CA SER A 160 13.27 -1.15 -2.90
C SER A 160 14.48 -1.82 -3.56
N GLU A 161 14.87 -1.32 -4.73
CA GLU A 161 16.02 -1.80 -5.50
C GLU A 161 17.36 -1.62 -4.77
N GLU A 162 17.51 -0.54 -4.01
CA GLU A 162 18.71 -0.25 -3.23
C GLU A 162 18.72 -0.95 -1.87
N VAL A 163 17.54 -1.08 -1.25
CA VAL A 163 17.39 -1.60 0.11
C VAL A 163 17.40 -3.13 0.14
N ILE A 164 16.66 -3.81 -0.77
CA ILE A 164 16.55 -5.28 -0.77
C ILE A 164 17.92 -5.98 -0.76
N PRO A 165 18.92 -5.59 -1.58
CA PRO A 165 20.25 -6.21 -1.56
C PRO A 165 21.01 -6.04 -0.24
N LYS A 166 20.67 -5.01 0.53
CA LYS A 166 21.37 -4.65 1.79
C LYS A 166 20.70 -5.24 3.04
N LEU A 167 19.50 -5.84 2.92
CA LEU A 167 18.72 -6.33 4.06
C LEU A 167 19.52 -7.27 4.96
N ARG A 168 20.30 -8.21 4.40
CA ARG A 168 21.14 -9.11 5.20
C ARG A 168 22.27 -8.42 5.93
N ALA A 169 23.01 -7.58 5.21
CA ALA A 169 24.26 -6.99 5.72
C ALA A 169 24.00 -5.82 6.67
N GLN A 170 22.98 -5.00 6.39
CA GLN A 170 22.75 -3.75 7.13
C GLN A 170 21.59 -3.87 8.14
N HIS A 171 20.59 -4.72 7.87
CA HIS A 171 19.37 -4.81 8.67
C HIS A 171 19.17 -6.19 9.33
N GLN A 172 20.16 -7.10 9.19
CA GLN A 172 20.15 -8.43 9.81
C GLN A 172 18.93 -9.28 9.43
N VAL A 173 18.37 -9.06 8.23
CA VAL A 173 17.25 -9.84 7.69
C VAL A 173 17.78 -10.95 6.79
N SER A 174 17.79 -12.17 7.31
CA SER A 174 18.17 -13.37 6.54
C SER A 174 17.04 -13.88 5.66
N ARG A 175 15.79 -13.69 6.09
CA ARG A 175 14.56 -14.12 5.40
C ARG A 175 13.37 -13.30 5.86
N ALA A 176 12.35 -13.17 5.00
CA ALA A 176 11.06 -12.55 5.30
C ALA A 176 9.95 -13.60 5.18
N ASP A 177 9.21 -13.83 6.26
CA ASP A 177 8.12 -14.81 6.32
C ASP A 177 6.86 -14.28 5.65
N LEU A 178 6.69 -12.94 5.66
CA LEU A 178 5.66 -12.22 4.96
C LEU A 178 6.25 -10.97 4.30
N VAL A 179 5.85 -10.73 3.05
CA VAL A 179 6.22 -9.51 2.32
C VAL A 179 4.94 -8.81 1.87
N LEU A 180 4.82 -7.50 2.12
CA LEU A 180 3.77 -6.66 1.55
C LEU A 180 4.35 -5.73 0.48
N LEU A 181 3.83 -5.84 -0.75
CA LEU A 181 4.10 -4.92 -1.85
C LEU A 181 2.98 -3.89 -1.91
N ALA A 182 3.23 -2.69 -1.38
CA ALA A 182 2.28 -1.58 -1.28
C ALA A 182 2.76 -0.30 -1.98
N HIS A 183 3.89 -0.36 -2.69
CA HIS A 183 4.42 0.73 -3.50
C HIS A 183 3.88 0.68 -4.94
N ARG A 184 4.56 1.28 -5.91
CA ARG A 184 4.08 1.36 -7.30
C ARG A 184 4.06 -0.02 -7.98
N PRO A 185 2.91 -0.53 -8.47
CA PRO A 185 2.74 -1.88 -9.01
C PRO A 185 3.70 -2.25 -10.16
N ARG A 186 4.20 -1.26 -10.90
CA ARG A 186 5.18 -1.48 -11.98
C ARG A 186 6.51 -2.10 -11.51
N TYR A 187 6.82 -2.00 -10.21
CA TYR A 187 8.06 -2.55 -9.64
C TYR A 187 7.86 -3.92 -8.98
N TYR A 188 6.62 -4.39 -8.78
CA TYR A 188 6.33 -5.62 -8.06
C TYR A 188 7.04 -6.85 -8.62
N LEU A 189 7.04 -7.02 -9.96
CA LEU A 189 7.72 -8.16 -10.59
C LEU A 189 9.22 -8.13 -10.36
N ARG A 190 9.87 -6.99 -10.56
CA ARG A 190 11.30 -6.81 -10.34
C ARG A 190 11.68 -7.13 -8.90
N ASP A 191 10.94 -6.56 -7.96
CA ASP A 191 11.24 -6.71 -6.54
C ASP A 191 10.98 -8.14 -6.05
N LEU A 192 9.93 -8.81 -6.56
CA LEU A 192 9.70 -10.23 -6.30
C LEU A 192 10.88 -11.09 -6.79
N GLN A 193 11.34 -10.87 -8.02
CA GLN A 193 12.48 -11.59 -8.59
C GLN A 193 13.78 -11.32 -7.84
N LEU A 194 13.95 -10.10 -7.32
CA LEU A 194 15.12 -9.74 -6.50
C LEU A 194 15.09 -10.46 -5.14
N LEU A 195 13.92 -10.52 -4.49
CA LEU A 195 13.74 -11.30 -3.25
C LEU A 195 14.03 -12.79 -3.45
N GLU A 196 13.61 -13.35 -4.58
CA GLU A 196 13.88 -14.74 -4.97
C GLU A 196 15.38 -14.98 -5.21
N ALA A 197 16.02 -14.12 -6.03
CA ALA A 197 17.43 -14.25 -6.39
C ALA A 197 18.35 -14.17 -5.16
N LEU A 198 17.95 -13.39 -4.15
CA LEU A 198 18.67 -13.28 -2.89
C LEU A 198 18.25 -14.31 -1.84
N ALA A 199 17.38 -15.26 -2.20
CA ALA A 199 16.84 -16.30 -1.30
C ALA A 199 16.31 -15.70 0.04
N LEU A 200 15.59 -14.58 -0.05
CA LEU A 200 14.97 -13.92 1.11
C LEU A 200 13.58 -14.51 1.44
N LEU A 201 13.00 -15.32 0.56
CA LEU A 201 11.71 -15.96 0.76
C LEU A 201 11.92 -17.42 1.18
N PRO A 202 11.63 -17.80 2.44
CA PRO A 202 11.61 -19.22 2.83
C PRO A 202 10.38 -19.95 2.23
N ALA A 203 10.44 -21.27 2.11
CA ALA A 203 9.27 -22.06 1.73
C ALA A 203 8.10 -21.77 2.70
N GLY A 204 6.91 -21.56 2.14
CA GLY A 204 5.73 -21.11 2.89
C GLY A 204 5.68 -19.62 3.20
N ALA A 205 6.63 -18.81 2.72
CA ALA A 205 6.52 -17.36 2.79
C ALA A 205 5.29 -16.86 2.04
N ILE A 206 4.68 -15.78 2.57
CA ILE A 206 3.53 -15.14 1.95
C ILE A 206 3.97 -13.81 1.36
N VAL A 207 3.67 -13.58 0.07
CA VAL A 207 3.81 -12.29 -0.57
C VAL A 207 2.42 -11.74 -0.85
N LEU A 208 2.10 -10.60 -0.28
CA LEU A 208 0.87 -9.84 -0.51
C LEU A 208 1.20 -8.67 -1.43
N ALA A 209 0.40 -8.46 -2.46
CA ALA A 209 0.54 -7.33 -3.35
C ALA A 209 -0.77 -6.57 -3.44
N ASP A 210 -0.75 -5.30 -3.06
CA ASP A 210 -1.92 -4.44 -3.12
C ASP A 210 -2.10 -3.83 -4.51
N HIS A 211 -3.31 -3.33 -4.80
CA HIS A 211 -3.62 -2.62 -6.04
C HIS A 211 -3.31 -3.41 -7.33
N VAL A 212 -3.42 -4.73 -7.31
CA VAL A 212 -3.05 -5.58 -8.46
C VAL A 212 -4.03 -5.52 -9.63
N LEU A 213 -5.27 -5.02 -9.41
CA LEU A 213 -6.25 -4.81 -10.47
C LEU A 213 -6.37 -3.35 -10.90
N PHE A 214 -6.21 -2.40 -9.95
CA PHE A 214 -6.22 -0.96 -10.25
C PHE A 214 -5.19 -0.21 -9.38
N PRO A 215 -4.21 0.49 -9.99
CA PRO A 215 -3.93 0.64 -11.41
C PRO A 215 -3.49 -0.65 -12.11
N GLY A 216 -3.14 -1.71 -11.32
CA GLY A 216 -2.91 -3.05 -11.81
C GLY A 216 -1.44 -3.45 -11.95
N ALA A 217 -1.19 -4.77 -11.79
CA ALA A 217 0.13 -5.39 -11.91
C ALA A 217 0.06 -6.65 -12.82
N PRO A 218 -0.34 -6.54 -14.11
CA PRO A 218 -0.61 -7.70 -14.95
C PRO A 218 0.62 -8.60 -15.17
N ARG A 219 1.81 -8.02 -15.38
CA ARG A 219 3.05 -8.78 -15.56
C ARG A 219 3.45 -9.57 -14.30
N PHE A 220 3.28 -8.96 -13.12
CA PHE A 220 3.50 -9.60 -11.84
C PHE A 220 2.55 -10.78 -11.64
N LEU A 221 1.25 -10.59 -11.88
CA LEU A 221 0.24 -11.66 -11.76
C LEU A 221 0.49 -12.79 -12.77
N GLN A 222 0.88 -12.47 -14.01
CA GLN A 222 1.21 -13.45 -15.02
C GLN A 222 2.40 -14.31 -14.57
N TYR A 223 3.50 -13.67 -14.16
CA TYR A 223 4.68 -14.35 -13.66
C TYR A 223 4.37 -15.27 -12.48
N ALA A 224 3.69 -14.74 -11.46
CA ALA A 224 3.35 -15.52 -10.27
C ALA A 224 2.52 -16.76 -10.57
N LYS A 225 1.64 -16.70 -11.58
CA LYS A 225 0.80 -17.83 -12.01
C LYS A 225 1.53 -18.84 -12.89
N SER A 226 2.52 -18.40 -13.68
CA SER A 226 3.15 -19.24 -14.70
C SER A 226 4.49 -19.85 -14.27
N CYS A 227 5.19 -19.27 -13.27
CA CYS A 227 6.53 -19.72 -12.88
C CYS A 227 6.55 -21.03 -12.04
N GLY A 228 5.40 -21.56 -11.64
CA GLY A 228 5.30 -22.81 -10.89
C GLY A 228 5.70 -22.73 -9.41
N ARG A 229 6.24 -21.60 -8.95
CA ARG A 229 6.78 -21.43 -7.58
C ARG A 229 5.79 -20.89 -6.56
N TYR A 230 4.61 -20.44 -7.00
CA TYR A 230 3.62 -19.81 -6.13
C TYR A 230 2.25 -20.45 -6.24
N ARG A 231 1.61 -20.64 -5.09
CA ARG A 231 0.16 -20.79 -5.04
C ARG A 231 -0.45 -19.39 -4.97
N CYS A 232 -1.25 -19.02 -5.96
CA CYS A 232 -1.80 -17.69 -6.10
C CYS A 232 -3.28 -17.67 -5.71
N ARG A 233 -3.67 -16.71 -4.86
CA ARG A 233 -5.06 -16.38 -4.54
C ARG A 233 -5.28 -14.89 -4.76
N LEU A 234 -6.38 -14.53 -5.40
CA LEU A 234 -6.78 -13.13 -5.61
C LEU A 234 -7.98 -12.80 -4.74
N HIS A 235 -7.83 -11.84 -3.86
CA HIS A 235 -8.89 -11.29 -3.04
C HIS A 235 -9.46 -10.06 -3.75
N HIS A 236 -10.65 -10.21 -4.32
CA HIS A 236 -11.34 -9.12 -5.02
C HIS A 236 -11.96 -8.14 -4.03
N THR A 237 -11.73 -6.86 -4.26
CA THR A 237 -12.26 -5.75 -3.46
C THR A 237 -12.64 -4.57 -4.36
N GLY A 238 -13.06 -3.46 -3.76
CA GLY A 238 -13.12 -2.15 -4.42
C GLY A 238 -12.01 -1.23 -3.90
N LEU A 239 -11.78 -0.12 -4.57
CA LEU A 239 -10.94 0.94 -4.01
C LEU A 239 -11.61 1.56 -2.79
N PRO A 240 -10.85 1.94 -1.74
CA PRO A 240 -11.38 2.75 -0.65
C PRO A 240 -12.07 4.01 -1.21
N ASP A 241 -13.21 4.38 -0.64
CA ASP A 241 -14.07 5.50 -1.07
C ASP A 241 -14.63 5.41 -2.51
N PHE A 242 -14.18 4.46 -3.32
CA PHE A 242 -14.64 4.22 -4.69
C PHE A 242 -14.94 2.74 -4.96
N PRO A 243 -15.87 2.10 -4.23
CA PRO A 243 -16.09 0.65 -4.30
C PRO A 243 -16.55 0.16 -5.69
N ALA A 244 -17.06 1.06 -6.53
CA ALA A 244 -17.40 0.74 -7.93
C ALA A 244 -16.17 0.52 -8.83
N ILE A 245 -14.97 0.97 -8.40
CA ILE A 245 -13.71 0.69 -9.09
C ILE A 245 -13.15 -0.60 -8.51
N LYS A 246 -13.16 -1.66 -9.32
CA LYS A 246 -12.68 -2.98 -8.90
C LYS A 246 -11.17 -2.95 -8.66
N ASP A 247 -10.76 -3.49 -7.53
CA ASP A 247 -9.36 -3.67 -7.15
C ASP A 247 -9.19 -5.01 -6.43
N GLY A 248 -7.99 -5.30 -5.91
CA GLY A 248 -7.75 -6.51 -5.15
C GLY A 248 -6.33 -6.62 -4.61
N ILE A 249 -6.18 -7.57 -3.68
CA ILE A 249 -4.88 -8.02 -3.16
C ILE A 249 -4.57 -9.40 -3.74
N ALA A 250 -3.38 -9.56 -4.30
CA ALA A 250 -2.85 -10.89 -4.62
C ALA A 250 -2.11 -11.45 -3.40
N GLN A 251 -2.46 -12.66 -3.03
CA GLN A 251 -1.77 -13.48 -2.03
C GLN A 251 -1.02 -14.58 -2.76
N LEU A 252 0.31 -14.60 -2.62
CA LEU A 252 1.19 -15.61 -3.16
C LEU A 252 1.79 -16.39 -2.00
N THR A 253 1.67 -17.72 -2.01
CA THR A 253 2.40 -18.57 -1.07
C THR A 253 3.54 -19.24 -1.82
N PHE A 254 4.77 -18.98 -1.39
CA PHE A 254 5.98 -19.50 -2.02
C PHE A 254 6.16 -20.98 -1.68
N ALA A 255 6.26 -21.83 -2.68
CA ALA A 255 6.43 -23.28 -2.50
C ALA A 255 7.88 -23.69 -2.20
N GLY A 256 8.82 -22.81 -2.47
CA GLY A 256 10.25 -23.05 -2.40
C GLY A 256 10.92 -22.90 -3.76
N PRO A 257 12.27 -22.89 -3.80
CA PRO A 257 13.00 -22.99 -5.06
C PRO A 257 12.67 -24.36 -5.68
N GLY A 258 12.18 -24.35 -6.94
CA GLY A 258 11.95 -25.56 -7.73
C GLY A 258 13.26 -26.20 -8.15
#